data_4ca8754486893516071ca8a02ab72107
#
_entry.id   4ca8754486893516071ca8a02ab72107
#
_cell.length_a   1.000
_cell.length_b   1.000
_cell.length_c   1.000
_cell.angle_alpha   90.00
_cell.angle_beta   90.00
_cell.angle_gamma   90.00
#
_symmetry.space_group_name_H-M   'P 1'
#
loop_
_entity.id
_entity.type
_entity.pdbx_description
1 polymer ?
#
loop_
_entity_poly.entity_id
_entity_poly.type
_entity_poly.pdbx_seq_one_letter_code
_entity_poly.pdbx_strand_id
1 'polypeptide(L)'
;DTNASQIMGALNGEGGKIYLINPNGILFGADAKVNVGTGSLVASTRPLNQIGTDAFEGGSSPLGTLADSSQVTGNITNLGTLQATSVVFEGNDVTLTNRVNIKNADNSAVLNTSDVVVKAAGNVNVGYNPGTTTRKFIINGSVQGTSVYNYANGNAAPVLNYTVTDLAGATKAHKDAMIVSNVYDLQNITSNLAGNYVLTNDIKAETTSTWTAGNTDSNGITVVKGGFTPIGVALTLTHGSEVTAFNGTLDGAYCTITNLYQRIPKFNVGLFGEIGETGSISKLNVTGSISGSQYVGAIAGSNKGTISEVSNAATVTGIDTRFYGDMVGGIVGTNTGTVSNAQNSGTITGQTSIGGIIGESFGGKLANLVNTGAVTADAGIAGGLVGNMTGGTMT
;
A
#
# COMPACT_ATOMS: atom_id res chain seq x y z
N ASP A 1 -32.31 -21.19 -6.23
CA ASP A 1 -32.28 -20.08 -5.29
C ASP A 1 -32.45 -18.78 -6.06
N THR A 2 -33.35 -17.92 -5.63
CA THR A 2 -33.61 -16.65 -6.32
C THR A 2 -32.83 -15.49 -5.71
N ASN A 3 -32.14 -15.71 -4.59
CA ASN A 3 -31.41 -14.70 -3.86
C ASN A 3 -29.91 -15.05 -3.79
N ALA A 4 -29.07 -14.03 -3.60
CA ALA A 4 -27.65 -14.23 -3.32
C ALA A 4 -27.43 -15.02 -2.02
N SER A 5 -26.44 -15.90 -2.00
CA SER A 5 -26.01 -16.58 -0.78
C SER A 5 -25.31 -15.59 0.16
N GLN A 6 -25.70 -15.61 1.45
CA GLN A 6 -25.13 -14.73 2.47
C GLN A 6 -24.45 -15.56 3.55
N ILE A 7 -23.17 -15.37 3.71
CA ILE A 7 -22.34 -15.97 4.75
C ILE A 7 -22.06 -14.87 5.79
N MET A 8 -22.76 -14.91 6.93
CA MET A 8 -22.70 -13.87 7.96
C MET A 8 -21.95 -14.31 9.23
N GLY A 9 -21.52 -15.55 9.29
CA GLY A 9 -20.84 -16.15 10.45
C GLY A 9 -19.71 -17.07 10.03
N ALA A 10 -19.41 -18.07 10.88
CA ALA A 10 -18.32 -19.00 10.65
C ALA A 10 -18.73 -20.09 9.63
N LEU A 11 -17.85 -20.33 8.67
CA LEU A 11 -17.88 -21.46 7.75
C LEU A 11 -16.54 -22.19 7.88
N ASN A 12 -16.56 -23.39 8.44
CA ASN A 12 -15.38 -24.18 8.71
C ASN A 12 -15.34 -25.43 7.84
N GLY A 13 -14.20 -25.68 7.21
CA GLY A 13 -13.98 -26.86 6.38
C GLY A 13 -12.50 -27.23 6.41
N GLU A 14 -12.08 -27.90 7.46
CA GLU A 14 -10.68 -28.18 7.73
C GLU A 14 -10.08 -29.13 6.67
N GLY A 15 -9.10 -28.62 5.92
CA GLY A 15 -8.31 -29.39 4.94
C GLY A 15 -9.05 -29.78 3.65
N GLY A 16 -10.33 -29.39 3.50
CA GLY A 16 -11.15 -29.74 2.35
C GLY A 16 -11.20 -28.67 1.25
N LYS A 17 -12.00 -28.97 0.22
CA LYS A 17 -12.38 -27.98 -0.79
C LYS A 17 -13.81 -27.56 -0.59
N ILE A 18 -14.04 -26.25 -0.42
CA ILE A 18 -15.40 -25.68 -0.31
C ILE A 18 -15.73 -25.00 -1.64
N TYR A 19 -16.88 -25.40 -2.21
CA TYR A 19 -17.45 -24.73 -3.37
C TYR A 19 -18.77 -24.05 -2.95
N LEU A 20 -18.79 -22.73 -3.12
CA LEU A 20 -19.99 -21.92 -2.98
C LEU A 20 -20.41 -21.47 -4.37
N ILE A 21 -21.56 -21.97 -4.82
CA ILE A 21 -22.05 -21.72 -6.17
C ILE A 21 -23.46 -21.14 -6.10
N ASN A 22 -23.62 -19.91 -6.57
CA ASN A 22 -24.92 -19.28 -6.65
C ASN A 22 -24.95 -18.23 -7.78
N PRO A 23 -25.67 -18.48 -8.88
CA PRO A 23 -25.78 -17.55 -10.00
C PRO A 23 -26.30 -16.15 -9.62
N ASN A 24 -27.05 -16.05 -8.52
CA ASN A 24 -27.61 -14.78 -8.07
C ASN A 24 -26.65 -13.94 -7.20
N GLY A 25 -25.46 -14.47 -6.91
CA GLY A 25 -24.42 -13.79 -6.16
C GLY A 25 -24.04 -14.45 -4.84
N ILE A 26 -22.95 -13.99 -4.27
CA ILE A 26 -22.39 -14.48 -2.99
C ILE A 26 -21.89 -13.28 -2.18
N LEU A 27 -22.33 -13.17 -0.95
CA LEU A 27 -21.91 -12.17 0.02
C LEU A 27 -21.27 -12.86 1.23
N PHE A 28 -20.00 -12.56 1.47
CA PHE A 28 -19.35 -12.79 2.75
C PHE A 28 -19.46 -11.49 3.56
N GLY A 29 -20.30 -11.47 4.60
CA GLY A 29 -20.54 -10.31 5.44
C GLY A 29 -19.33 -9.91 6.26
N ALA A 30 -19.39 -8.76 6.94
CA ALA A 30 -18.27 -8.22 7.72
C ALA A 30 -17.79 -9.16 8.84
N ASP A 31 -18.73 -9.93 9.43
CA ASP A 31 -18.45 -10.89 10.49
C ASP A 31 -18.19 -12.31 9.96
N ALA A 32 -18.19 -12.50 8.64
CA ALA A 32 -17.88 -13.79 8.05
C ALA A 32 -16.45 -14.22 8.36
N LYS A 33 -16.31 -15.45 8.84
CA LYS A 33 -15.02 -16.10 9.11
C LYS A 33 -15.03 -17.44 8.40
N VAL A 34 -14.44 -17.49 7.21
CA VAL A 34 -14.30 -18.73 6.46
C VAL A 34 -12.93 -19.31 6.77
N ASN A 35 -12.92 -20.53 7.33
CA ASN A 35 -11.69 -21.24 7.66
C ASN A 35 -11.68 -22.61 6.97
N VAL A 36 -10.87 -22.73 5.95
CA VAL A 36 -10.67 -24.00 5.21
C VAL A 36 -9.32 -24.63 5.56
N GLY A 37 -8.53 -23.98 6.42
CA GLY A 37 -7.22 -24.48 6.85
C GLY A 37 -6.27 -24.64 5.66
N THR A 38 -5.78 -25.86 5.44
CA THR A 38 -4.93 -26.22 4.30
C THR A 38 -5.72 -26.50 3.01
N GLY A 39 -7.02 -26.29 3.03
CA GLY A 39 -7.91 -26.52 1.90
C GLY A 39 -8.10 -25.33 0.96
N SER A 40 -9.07 -25.40 0.09
CA SER A 40 -9.37 -24.35 -0.89
C SER A 40 -10.82 -23.90 -0.84
N LEU A 41 -11.06 -22.62 -1.17
CA LEU A 41 -12.37 -22.03 -1.34
C LEU A 41 -12.58 -21.61 -2.79
N VAL A 42 -13.70 -22.01 -3.36
CA VAL A 42 -14.15 -21.53 -4.65
C VAL A 42 -15.53 -20.92 -4.48
N ALA A 43 -15.67 -19.65 -4.80
CA ALA A 43 -16.94 -18.93 -4.86
C ALA A 43 -17.22 -18.58 -6.33
N SER A 44 -18.33 -19.10 -6.88
CA SER A 44 -18.65 -18.93 -8.29
C SER A 44 -20.11 -18.58 -8.49
N THR A 45 -20.36 -17.68 -9.41
CA THR A 45 -21.73 -17.34 -9.86
C THR A 45 -22.09 -17.95 -11.21
N ARG A 46 -21.33 -18.96 -11.65
CA ARG A 46 -21.73 -19.75 -12.81
C ARG A 46 -23.02 -20.55 -12.54
N PRO A 47 -23.92 -20.67 -13.51
CA PRO A 47 -25.04 -21.58 -13.42
C PRO A 47 -24.59 -23.04 -13.26
N LEU A 48 -25.26 -23.79 -12.41
CA LEU A 48 -24.94 -25.21 -12.14
C LEU A 48 -24.99 -26.12 -13.38
N ASN A 49 -25.83 -25.76 -14.35
CA ASN A 49 -25.92 -26.49 -15.61
C ASN A 49 -24.65 -26.42 -16.48
N GLN A 50 -23.75 -25.52 -16.18
CA GLN A 50 -22.46 -25.36 -16.85
C GLN A 50 -21.30 -26.02 -16.06
N ILE A 51 -21.60 -26.52 -14.86
CA ILE A 51 -20.66 -27.22 -14.02
C ILE A 51 -21.02 -28.70 -14.15
N GLY A 52 -20.18 -29.47 -14.83
CA GLY A 52 -20.43 -30.90 -15.00
C GLY A 52 -20.54 -31.58 -13.63
N THR A 53 -21.63 -32.33 -13.41
CA THR A 53 -21.85 -33.12 -12.17
C THR A 53 -20.71 -34.13 -11.95
N ASP A 54 -20.16 -34.68 -13.02
CA ASP A 54 -19.05 -35.63 -12.98
C ASP A 54 -17.77 -35.07 -12.38
N ALA A 55 -17.59 -33.75 -12.40
CA ALA A 55 -16.44 -33.12 -11.82
C ALA A 55 -16.46 -33.09 -10.29
N PHE A 56 -17.67 -33.14 -9.66
CA PHE A 56 -17.82 -33.29 -8.21
C PHE A 56 -17.44 -34.67 -7.74
N GLU A 57 -17.74 -35.70 -8.51
CA GLU A 57 -17.53 -37.11 -8.17
C GLU A 57 -16.07 -37.55 -8.42
N GLY A 58 -15.40 -36.96 -9.40
CA GLY A 58 -14.06 -37.34 -9.83
C GLY A 58 -12.88 -36.67 -9.13
N GLY A 59 -13.10 -35.76 -8.16
CA GLY A 59 -12.02 -35.06 -7.45
C GLY A 59 -11.23 -34.07 -8.31
N SER A 60 -11.59 -33.89 -9.57
CA SER A 60 -11.06 -32.84 -10.46
C SER A 60 -11.70 -31.49 -10.13
N SER A 61 -11.08 -30.38 -10.51
CA SER A 61 -11.72 -29.07 -10.33
C SER A 61 -13.07 -29.04 -11.05
N PRO A 62 -14.21 -28.89 -10.34
CA PRO A 62 -15.53 -28.87 -10.96
C PRO A 62 -15.74 -27.66 -11.89
N LEU A 63 -14.90 -26.66 -11.73
CA LEU A 63 -14.89 -25.45 -12.54
C LEU A 63 -13.79 -25.61 -13.58
N GLY A 64 -14.08 -26.14 -14.74
CA GLY A 64 -13.18 -26.09 -15.90
C GLY A 64 -12.72 -24.63 -16.16
N THR A 65 -11.89 -24.44 -17.14
CA THR A 65 -11.46 -23.09 -17.54
C THR A 65 -12.69 -22.22 -17.80
N LEU A 66 -12.75 -21.01 -17.20
CA LEU A 66 -13.74 -20.02 -17.57
C LEU A 66 -13.44 -19.58 -19.00
N ALA A 67 -14.13 -20.15 -19.96
CA ALA A 67 -13.88 -19.89 -21.37
C ALA A 67 -14.48 -18.57 -21.83
N ASP A 68 -15.54 -18.09 -21.13
CA ASP A 68 -16.28 -16.89 -21.49
C ASP A 68 -16.79 -16.20 -20.22
N SER A 69 -16.55 -14.89 -20.10
CA SER A 69 -17.02 -14.06 -19.00
C SER A 69 -18.55 -13.96 -18.93
N SER A 70 -19.26 -14.19 -20.02
CA SER A 70 -20.74 -14.23 -20.06
C SER A 70 -21.37 -15.35 -19.23
N GLN A 71 -20.55 -16.32 -18.78
CA GLN A 71 -21.02 -17.45 -17.96
C GLN A 71 -21.30 -17.09 -16.50
N VAL A 72 -20.85 -15.93 -16.01
CA VAL A 72 -21.09 -15.47 -14.65
C VAL A 72 -22.10 -14.32 -14.64
N THR A 73 -23.10 -14.41 -13.77
CA THR A 73 -24.22 -13.45 -13.78
C THR A 73 -24.36 -12.67 -12.48
N GLY A 74 -24.00 -13.26 -11.35
CA GLY A 74 -24.11 -12.63 -10.06
C GLY A 74 -22.81 -11.96 -9.61
N ASN A 75 -22.92 -11.11 -8.62
CA ASN A 75 -21.76 -10.44 -8.02
C ASN A 75 -21.23 -11.22 -6.81
N ILE A 76 -19.93 -11.11 -6.54
CA ILE A 76 -19.32 -11.63 -5.33
C ILE A 76 -18.80 -10.45 -4.51
N THR A 77 -19.17 -10.41 -3.24
CA THR A 77 -18.68 -9.40 -2.31
C THR A 77 -18.07 -10.07 -1.08
N ASN A 78 -16.81 -9.76 -0.77
CA ASN A 78 -16.16 -10.20 0.44
C ASN A 78 -15.88 -9.00 1.37
N LEU A 79 -16.56 -9.00 2.51
CA LEU A 79 -16.35 -8.06 3.63
C LEU A 79 -15.68 -8.75 4.82
N GLY A 80 -15.58 -10.07 4.80
CA GLY A 80 -15.14 -10.90 5.90
C GLY A 80 -13.69 -11.38 5.78
N THR A 81 -13.31 -12.25 6.69
CA THR A 81 -11.99 -12.89 6.73
C THR A 81 -12.06 -14.29 6.11
N LEU A 82 -11.18 -14.57 5.19
CA LEU A 82 -11.04 -15.89 4.55
C LEU A 82 -9.68 -16.48 4.91
N GLN A 83 -9.68 -17.75 5.33
CA GLN A 83 -8.49 -18.54 5.61
C GLN A 83 -8.52 -19.82 4.76
N ALA A 84 -7.62 -19.91 3.80
CA ALA A 84 -7.51 -21.04 2.88
C ALA A 84 -6.11 -21.06 2.26
N THR A 85 -5.70 -22.17 1.64
CA THR A 85 -4.48 -22.19 0.83
C THR A 85 -4.71 -21.70 -0.59
N SER A 86 -5.94 -21.76 -1.10
CA SER A 86 -6.31 -21.23 -2.40
C SER A 86 -7.73 -20.67 -2.36
N VAL A 87 -7.94 -19.52 -2.98
CA VAL A 87 -9.25 -18.89 -3.12
C VAL A 87 -9.50 -18.51 -4.57
N VAL A 88 -10.64 -18.90 -5.10
CA VAL A 88 -11.10 -18.52 -6.44
C VAL A 88 -12.41 -17.76 -6.32
N PHE A 89 -12.50 -16.59 -6.90
CA PHE A 89 -13.74 -15.84 -7.09
C PHE A 89 -14.07 -15.75 -8.58
N GLU A 90 -15.25 -16.23 -8.96
CA GLU A 90 -15.77 -16.12 -10.33
C GLU A 90 -17.14 -15.44 -10.28
N GLY A 91 -17.21 -14.18 -10.68
CA GLY A 91 -18.43 -13.38 -10.61
C GLY A 91 -18.53 -12.35 -11.72
N ASN A 92 -19.71 -11.72 -11.87
CA ASN A 92 -19.85 -10.57 -12.74
C ASN A 92 -19.00 -9.42 -12.18
N ASP A 93 -19.39 -8.82 -11.07
CA ASP A 93 -18.51 -7.93 -10.31
C ASP A 93 -17.96 -8.66 -9.08
N VAL A 94 -16.68 -8.48 -8.78
CA VAL A 94 -16.05 -9.03 -7.59
C VAL A 94 -15.53 -7.89 -6.73
N THR A 95 -16.07 -7.77 -5.51
CA THR A 95 -15.71 -6.72 -4.55
C THR A 95 -15.00 -7.32 -3.35
N LEU A 96 -13.77 -6.87 -3.09
CA LEU A 96 -12.92 -7.31 -1.99
C LEU A 96 -12.60 -6.10 -1.09
N THR A 97 -13.43 -5.85 -0.08
CA THR A 97 -13.32 -4.64 0.76
C THR A 97 -12.38 -4.79 1.93
N ASN A 98 -12.29 -5.98 2.45
CA ASN A 98 -11.28 -6.35 3.40
C ASN A 98 -10.36 -7.37 2.75
N ARG A 99 -9.13 -7.42 3.24
CA ARG A 99 -8.17 -8.44 2.87
C ARG A 99 -8.89 -9.75 2.61
N VAL A 100 -8.65 -10.35 1.48
CA VAL A 100 -8.61 -11.78 1.49
C VAL A 100 -7.45 -12.10 2.43
N ASN A 101 -7.73 -12.14 3.73
CA ASN A 101 -6.76 -12.58 4.73
C ASN A 101 -6.61 -14.07 4.57
N ILE A 102 -5.82 -14.46 3.58
CA ILE A 102 -5.37 -15.83 3.47
C ILE A 102 -4.38 -16.00 4.59
N LYS A 103 -4.80 -16.66 5.65
CA LYS A 103 -3.94 -17.01 6.78
C LYS A 103 -3.49 -18.44 6.65
N ASN A 104 -2.26 -18.75 7.06
CA ASN A 104 -1.82 -20.12 7.28
C ASN A 104 -2.65 -20.78 8.39
N ALA A 105 -2.63 -22.10 8.42
CA ALA A 105 -3.32 -22.89 9.44
C ALA A 105 -2.90 -22.55 10.88
N ASP A 106 -1.71 -21.98 11.06
CA ASP A 106 -1.15 -21.58 12.38
C ASP A 106 -1.52 -20.15 12.80
N ASN A 107 -2.45 -19.48 12.10
CA ASN A 107 -2.79 -18.08 12.32
C ASN A 107 -1.65 -17.05 12.12
N SER A 108 -0.45 -17.48 11.75
CA SER A 108 0.58 -16.55 11.33
C SER A 108 0.06 -15.70 10.18
N ALA A 109 0.25 -14.40 10.29
CA ALA A 109 -0.14 -13.49 9.22
C ALA A 109 0.61 -13.89 7.97
N VAL A 110 -0.10 -14.58 7.09
CA VAL A 110 0.39 -15.13 5.97
C VAL A 110 0.36 -14.40 4.90
N LEU A 111 1.24 -14.75 4.32
CA LEU A 111 1.16 -14.80 2.88
C LEU A 111 2.04 -15.94 2.37
N ASN A 112 1.73 -17.10 2.82
CA ASN A 112 2.21 -18.27 2.15
C ASN A 112 1.21 -18.62 1.06
N THR A 113 1.47 -17.99 -0.09
CA THR A 113 1.18 -18.50 -1.38
C THR A 113 -0.05 -19.29 -1.46
N SER A 114 -1.03 -18.60 -1.76
CA SER A 114 -2.06 -19.36 -2.33
C SER A 114 -2.68 -18.49 -3.33
N ASP A 115 -2.91 -19.08 -4.41
CA ASP A 115 -3.44 -18.39 -5.55
C ASP A 115 -4.81 -17.80 -5.19
N VAL A 116 -4.88 -16.48 -5.09
CA VAL A 116 -6.16 -15.81 -5.18
C VAL A 116 -6.39 -15.54 -6.65
N VAL A 117 -7.31 -16.24 -7.22
CA VAL A 117 -7.71 -16.05 -8.62
C VAL A 117 -9.05 -15.32 -8.62
N VAL A 118 -9.10 -14.15 -9.23
CA VAL A 118 -10.33 -13.42 -9.48
C VAL A 118 -10.62 -13.45 -10.97
N LYS A 119 -11.77 -13.98 -11.33
CA LYS A 119 -12.31 -13.98 -12.69
C LYS A 119 -13.60 -13.19 -12.69
N ALA A 120 -13.56 -11.95 -13.15
CA ALA A 120 -14.72 -11.08 -13.24
C ALA A 120 -15.11 -10.82 -14.69
N ALA A 121 -16.40 -10.89 -14.99
CA ALA A 121 -16.93 -10.45 -16.28
C ALA A 121 -17.03 -8.93 -16.36
N GLY A 122 -17.34 -8.28 -15.24
CA GLY A 122 -17.46 -6.84 -15.09
C GLY A 122 -16.28 -6.25 -14.32
N ASN A 123 -16.57 -5.59 -13.20
CA ASN A 123 -15.58 -4.84 -12.42
C ASN A 123 -14.98 -5.68 -11.30
N VAL A 124 -13.69 -5.48 -11.03
CA VAL A 124 -13.06 -5.92 -9.79
C VAL A 124 -12.84 -4.68 -8.91
N ASN A 125 -13.49 -4.66 -7.76
CA ASN A 125 -13.40 -3.57 -6.79
C ASN A 125 -12.57 -4.06 -5.60
N VAL A 126 -11.44 -3.41 -5.32
CA VAL A 126 -10.56 -3.78 -4.22
C VAL A 126 -10.46 -2.62 -3.25
N GLY A 127 -10.52 -2.91 -1.96
CA GLY A 127 -10.45 -1.89 -0.92
C GLY A 127 -11.68 -0.98 -0.82
N TYR A 128 -12.81 -1.37 -1.38
CA TYR A 128 -14.06 -0.63 -1.28
C TYR A 128 -14.70 -0.80 0.10
N ASN A 129 -14.91 0.31 0.80
CA ASN A 129 -15.74 0.34 1.99
C ASN A 129 -17.08 0.99 1.63
N PRO A 130 -18.18 0.24 1.57
CA PRO A 130 -19.50 0.78 1.15
C PRO A 130 -20.05 1.87 2.08
N GLY A 131 -19.51 2.04 3.28
CA GLY A 131 -19.90 3.08 4.22
C GLY A 131 -19.16 4.42 4.06
N THR A 132 -18.16 4.52 3.20
CA THR A 132 -17.41 5.75 2.98
C THR A 132 -17.59 6.24 1.55
N THR A 133 -18.30 7.34 1.38
CA THR A 133 -18.64 7.93 0.08
C THR A 133 -17.47 8.54 -0.70
N THR A 134 -16.25 8.49 -0.16
CA THR A 134 -15.11 9.23 -0.68
C THR A 134 -14.09 8.41 -1.47
N ARG A 135 -14.23 7.08 -1.55
CA ARG A 135 -13.23 6.23 -2.22
C ARG A 135 -13.91 5.17 -3.06
N LYS A 136 -13.86 5.32 -4.36
CA LYS A 136 -14.32 4.32 -5.31
C LYS A 136 -13.13 3.83 -6.13
N PHE A 137 -12.65 2.63 -5.84
CA PHE A 137 -11.74 1.91 -6.70
C PHE A 137 -12.55 1.02 -7.63
N ILE A 138 -12.53 1.32 -8.89
CA ILE A 138 -13.05 0.43 -9.92
C ILE A 138 -11.86 -0.12 -10.67
N ILE A 139 -11.62 -1.40 -10.54
CA ILE A 139 -10.62 -2.12 -11.32
C ILE A 139 -11.36 -2.80 -12.46
N ASN A 140 -11.20 -2.29 -13.67
CA ASN A 140 -11.67 -2.93 -14.88
C ASN A 140 -10.58 -3.85 -15.41
N GLY A 141 -10.87 -5.13 -15.49
CA GLY A 141 -9.94 -6.09 -16.09
C GLY A 141 -10.00 -7.47 -15.46
N SER A 142 -9.52 -8.47 -16.19
CA SER A 142 -9.27 -9.79 -15.64
C SER A 142 -7.99 -9.76 -14.83
N VAL A 143 -8.10 -10.05 -13.54
CA VAL A 143 -6.93 -10.33 -12.72
C VAL A 143 -6.49 -11.74 -13.01
N GLN A 144 -5.41 -11.87 -13.74
CA GLN A 144 -4.70 -13.15 -13.86
C GLN A 144 -3.41 -13.02 -13.04
N GLY A 145 -3.49 -13.32 -11.79
CA GLY A 145 -2.33 -13.37 -10.93
C GLY A 145 -2.38 -14.63 -10.10
N THR A 146 -1.29 -15.37 -10.10
CA THR A 146 -1.21 -16.67 -9.46
C THR A 146 -0.48 -16.65 -8.15
N SER A 147 -0.14 -15.51 -7.57
CA SER A 147 0.52 -15.52 -6.27
C SER A 147 0.28 -14.26 -5.47
N VAL A 148 -0.18 -14.47 -4.28
CA VAL A 148 -0.10 -13.49 -3.22
C VAL A 148 1.38 -13.33 -2.86
N TYR A 149 1.80 -12.10 -2.66
CA TYR A 149 3.17 -11.77 -2.32
C TYR A 149 3.63 -12.52 -1.07
N ASN A 150 4.72 -13.27 -1.18
CA ASN A 150 5.35 -13.94 -0.05
C ASN A 150 6.62 -13.19 0.37
N TYR A 151 6.55 -12.46 1.46
CA TYR A 151 7.66 -11.67 1.99
C TYR A 151 8.91 -12.48 2.31
N ALA A 152 8.74 -13.75 2.69
CA ALA A 152 9.86 -14.60 3.06
C ALA A 152 10.64 -15.13 1.84
N ASN A 153 10.00 -15.24 0.69
CA ASN A 153 10.55 -15.95 -0.46
C ASN A 153 10.68 -15.09 -1.74
N GLY A 154 10.34 -13.80 -1.69
CA GLY A 154 10.52 -12.89 -2.83
C GLY A 154 9.64 -13.17 -4.05
N ASN A 155 8.52 -13.85 -3.89
CA ASN A 155 7.59 -14.15 -4.97
C ASN A 155 6.81 -12.89 -5.39
N ALA A 156 6.51 -12.77 -6.67
CA ALA A 156 5.82 -11.62 -7.22
C ALA A 156 4.40 -11.45 -6.65
N ALA A 157 4.05 -10.22 -6.31
CA ALA A 157 2.66 -9.85 -5.99
C ALA A 157 1.75 -10.09 -7.21
N PRO A 158 0.45 -10.35 -7.00
CA PRO A 158 -0.49 -10.41 -8.11
C PRO A 158 -0.49 -9.07 -8.84
N VAL A 159 -0.42 -9.15 -10.14
CA VAL A 159 -0.37 -7.99 -11.01
C VAL A 159 -1.79 -7.65 -11.44
N LEU A 160 -2.19 -6.41 -11.19
CA LEU A 160 -3.49 -5.89 -11.54
C LEU A 160 -3.38 -4.91 -12.71
N ASN A 161 -4.16 -5.16 -13.76
CA ASN A 161 -4.50 -4.12 -14.73
C ASN A 161 -5.80 -3.46 -14.26
N TYR A 162 -5.76 -2.21 -13.89
CA TYR A 162 -6.93 -1.52 -13.36
C TYR A 162 -7.04 -0.08 -13.88
N THR A 163 -8.24 0.45 -13.83
CA THR A 163 -8.52 1.84 -14.12
C THR A 163 -8.96 2.52 -12.82
N VAL A 164 -8.28 3.59 -12.46
CA VAL A 164 -8.67 4.43 -11.33
C VAL A 164 -9.50 5.58 -11.85
N THR A 165 -10.67 5.77 -11.25
CA THR A 165 -11.45 7.00 -11.43
C THR A 165 -11.20 7.87 -10.21
N ASP A 166 -10.66 9.06 -10.39
CA ASP A 166 -10.44 10.00 -9.31
C ASP A 166 -11.74 10.69 -8.86
N LEU A 167 -11.65 11.51 -7.82
CA LEU A 167 -12.82 12.24 -7.28
C LEU A 167 -13.42 13.24 -8.28
N ALA A 168 -12.65 13.69 -9.27
CA ALA A 168 -13.11 14.56 -10.34
C ALA A 168 -13.73 13.81 -11.52
N GLY A 169 -13.72 12.47 -11.48
CA GLY A 169 -14.25 11.59 -12.52
C GLY A 169 -13.29 11.31 -13.67
N ALA A 170 -12.03 11.78 -13.58
CA ALA A 170 -11.02 11.44 -14.56
C ALA A 170 -10.52 10.00 -14.36
N THR A 171 -10.34 9.27 -15.44
CA THR A 171 -9.90 7.87 -15.41
C THR A 171 -8.46 7.75 -15.87
N LYS A 172 -7.67 6.95 -15.12
CA LYS A 172 -6.29 6.60 -15.47
C LYS A 172 -6.13 5.09 -15.45
N ALA A 173 -5.67 4.53 -16.55
CA ALA A 173 -5.35 3.11 -16.62
C ALA A 173 -3.98 2.84 -15.98
N HIS A 174 -3.93 1.86 -15.12
CA HIS A 174 -2.71 1.32 -14.52
C HIS A 174 -2.54 -0.12 -14.98
N LYS A 175 -1.32 -0.45 -15.41
CA LYS A 175 -0.96 -1.81 -15.81
C LYS A 175 0.04 -2.36 -14.81
N ASP A 176 -0.09 -3.66 -14.54
CA ASP A 176 0.88 -4.41 -13.75
C ASP A 176 1.13 -3.81 -12.36
N ALA A 177 0.10 -3.25 -11.72
CA ALA A 177 0.23 -2.69 -10.38
C ALA A 177 0.12 -3.75 -9.29
N MET A 178 1.05 -3.73 -8.36
CA MET A 178 1.07 -4.61 -7.19
C MET A 178 0.22 -4.02 -6.07
N ILE A 179 -0.61 -4.85 -5.44
CA ILE A 179 -1.46 -4.44 -4.33
C ILE A 179 -0.64 -4.28 -3.06
N VAL A 180 -0.85 -3.16 -2.38
CA VAL A 180 -0.34 -2.86 -1.04
C VAL A 180 -1.52 -2.71 -0.09
N SER A 181 -1.71 -3.67 0.81
CA SER A 181 -2.88 -3.73 1.69
C SER A 181 -2.56 -3.69 3.19
N ASN A 182 -1.31 -3.75 3.54
CA ASN A 182 -0.82 -3.73 4.93
C ASN A 182 0.59 -3.17 5.02
N VAL A 183 1.07 -2.96 6.25
CA VAL A 183 2.38 -2.36 6.50
C VAL A 183 3.55 -3.25 6.06
N TYR A 184 3.35 -4.56 5.99
CA TYR A 184 4.38 -5.48 5.50
C TYR A 184 4.46 -5.45 3.98
N ASP A 185 3.31 -5.37 3.26
CA ASP A 185 3.29 -5.11 1.81
C ASP A 185 4.04 -3.81 1.51
N LEU A 186 3.75 -2.78 2.32
CA LEU A 186 4.38 -1.47 2.18
C LEU A 186 5.90 -1.54 2.35
N GLN A 187 6.39 -2.20 3.42
CA GLN A 187 7.83 -2.38 3.64
C GLN A 187 8.49 -3.16 2.52
N ASN A 188 7.77 -4.07 1.93
CA ASN A 188 8.29 -4.97 0.94
C ASN A 188 8.42 -4.35 -0.47
N ILE A 189 7.90 -3.15 -0.70
CA ILE A 189 8.21 -2.35 -1.89
C ILE A 189 9.74 -2.24 -2.10
N THR A 190 10.52 -2.29 -1.02
CA THR A 190 11.99 -2.31 -1.07
C THR A 190 12.57 -3.43 -1.96
N SER A 191 11.84 -4.54 -2.14
CA SER A 191 12.32 -5.67 -2.98
C SER A 191 12.19 -5.41 -4.49
N ASN A 192 11.37 -4.44 -4.91
CA ASN A 192 11.23 -4.06 -6.32
C ASN A 192 10.97 -2.55 -6.45
N LEU A 193 12.02 -1.76 -6.44
CA LEU A 193 11.96 -0.30 -6.47
C LEU A 193 11.55 0.31 -7.81
N ALA A 194 11.43 -0.51 -8.86
CA ALA A 194 10.94 -0.10 -10.17
C ALA A 194 9.47 -0.52 -10.43
N GLY A 195 8.85 -1.17 -9.44
CA GLY A 195 7.48 -1.69 -9.57
C GLY A 195 6.41 -0.60 -9.50
N ASN A 196 5.21 -0.95 -9.99
CA ASN A 196 4.02 -0.13 -9.86
C ASN A 196 3.16 -0.68 -8.72
N TYR A 197 2.72 0.20 -7.83
CA TYR A 197 1.99 -0.17 -6.62
C TYR A 197 0.72 0.64 -6.43
N VAL A 198 -0.27 0.02 -5.78
CA VAL A 198 -1.51 0.69 -5.40
C VAL A 198 -1.93 0.30 -3.99
N LEU A 199 -2.29 1.28 -3.16
CA LEU A 199 -2.93 1.01 -1.89
C LEU A 199 -4.41 0.67 -2.12
N THR A 200 -4.88 -0.39 -1.48
CA THR A 200 -6.27 -0.84 -1.63
C THR A 200 -7.14 -0.53 -0.40
N ASN A 201 -6.51 -0.09 0.70
CA ASN A 201 -7.17 0.31 1.95
C ASN A 201 -6.22 1.16 2.79
N ASP A 202 -6.75 1.78 3.84
CA ASP A 202 -5.93 2.41 4.86
C ASP A 202 -5.00 1.39 5.52
N ILE A 203 -3.75 1.77 5.73
CA ILE A 203 -2.73 0.91 6.31
C ILE A 203 -2.50 1.30 7.76
N LYS A 204 -2.74 0.37 8.67
CA LYS A 204 -2.41 0.52 10.09
C LYS A 204 -0.94 0.18 10.32
N ALA A 205 -0.15 1.17 10.70
CA ALA A 205 1.30 1.02 10.86
C ALA A 205 1.77 1.09 12.33
N GLU A 206 0.88 0.98 13.31
CA GLU A 206 1.20 1.05 14.74
C GLU A 206 2.28 0.05 15.16
N THR A 207 2.29 -1.13 14.55
CA THR A 207 3.29 -2.18 14.82
C THR A 207 4.71 -1.74 14.50
N THR A 208 4.89 -0.73 13.64
CA THR A 208 6.22 -0.22 13.32
C THR A 208 6.94 0.35 14.54
N SER A 209 6.22 0.83 15.55
CA SER A 209 6.82 1.32 16.80
C SER A 209 7.61 0.27 17.58
N THR A 210 7.40 -1.00 17.28
CA THR A 210 8.12 -2.13 17.90
C THR A 210 9.22 -2.71 17.00
N TRP A 211 9.32 -2.25 15.76
CA TRP A 211 10.31 -2.77 14.82
C TRP A 211 11.71 -2.28 15.14
N THR A 212 12.68 -3.18 15.09
CA THR A 212 14.09 -2.92 15.41
C THR A 212 14.98 -2.81 14.18
N ALA A 213 14.44 -3.03 13.00
CA ALA A 213 15.21 -3.03 11.76
C ALA A 213 15.92 -1.68 11.53
N GLY A 214 17.15 -1.75 11.11
CA GLY A 214 17.93 -0.61 10.64
C GLY A 214 18.72 0.17 11.69
N ASN A 215 18.72 -0.21 12.95
CA ASN A 215 19.46 0.45 14.03
C ASN A 215 20.55 -0.41 14.65
N THR A 216 21.29 -1.11 13.83
CA THR A 216 22.47 -1.83 14.29
C THR A 216 23.70 -0.91 14.16
N ASP A 217 24.48 -0.74 15.21
CA ASP A 217 25.75 -0.01 15.15
C ASP A 217 26.84 -0.81 14.40
N SER A 218 28.02 -0.23 14.27
CA SER A 218 29.16 -0.86 13.58
C SER A 218 29.61 -2.20 14.22
N ASN A 219 29.13 -2.50 15.42
CA ASN A 219 29.44 -3.72 16.18
C ASN A 219 28.27 -4.75 16.10
N GLY A 220 27.23 -4.48 15.30
CA GLY A 220 26.07 -5.35 15.21
C GLY A 220 25.07 -5.23 16.37
N ILE A 221 25.21 -4.20 17.21
CA ILE A 221 24.32 -3.98 18.36
C ILE A 221 23.14 -3.12 17.93
N THR A 222 21.91 -3.60 18.13
CA THR A 222 20.70 -2.82 17.92
C THR A 222 20.60 -1.71 18.94
N VAL A 223 20.79 -0.47 18.53
CA VAL A 223 20.93 0.68 19.46
C VAL A 223 19.58 1.30 19.83
N VAL A 224 18.59 1.27 18.94
CA VAL A 224 17.24 1.82 19.18
C VAL A 224 16.21 1.08 18.31
N LYS A 225 14.97 1.01 18.77
CA LYS A 225 13.84 0.59 17.90
C LYS A 225 13.66 1.64 16.81
N GLY A 226 13.97 1.29 15.56
CA GLY A 226 14.01 2.24 14.45
C GLY A 226 12.69 2.46 13.74
N GLY A 227 11.78 1.53 13.90
CA GLY A 227 10.52 1.59 13.21
C GLY A 227 10.57 1.10 11.76
N PHE A 228 9.72 1.68 10.95
CA PHE A 228 9.64 1.39 9.52
C PHE A 228 10.93 1.81 8.81
N THR A 229 11.48 0.93 7.99
CA THR A 229 12.68 1.23 7.19
C THR A 229 12.29 2.04 5.95
N PRO A 230 12.91 3.21 5.68
CA PRO A 230 12.63 3.94 4.46
C PRO A 230 12.81 3.08 3.21
N ILE A 231 11.83 3.11 2.32
CA ILE A 231 11.88 2.36 1.06
C ILE A 231 12.99 2.95 0.18
N GLY A 232 13.88 2.10 -0.34
CA GLY A 232 14.96 2.52 -1.23
C GLY A 232 16.24 2.98 -0.53
N VAL A 233 16.37 2.82 0.79
CA VAL A 233 17.59 3.14 1.53
C VAL A 233 18.29 1.87 1.99
N ALA A 234 19.55 1.72 1.63
CA ALA A 234 20.42 0.73 2.27
C ALA A 234 20.79 1.23 3.68
N LEU A 235 20.45 0.47 4.71
CA LEU A 235 20.67 0.85 6.10
C LEU A 235 22.11 0.64 6.60
N THR A 236 23.08 0.62 5.71
CA THR A 236 24.50 0.52 6.10
C THR A 236 25.00 1.86 6.63
N LEU A 237 25.76 1.82 7.71
CA LEU A 237 26.29 2.99 8.44
C LEU A 237 27.45 3.70 7.75
N THR A 238 27.89 3.24 6.59
CA THR A 238 29.01 3.83 5.88
C THR A 238 28.59 5.05 5.07
N HIS A 239 29.33 6.12 5.22
CA HIS A 239 29.25 7.30 4.36
C HIS A 239 29.43 6.82 2.91
N GLY A 240 28.42 7.00 2.05
CA GLY A 240 28.45 6.52 0.66
C GLY A 240 27.66 5.24 0.38
N SER A 241 26.81 4.79 1.28
CA SER A 241 25.85 3.71 0.97
C SER A 241 25.03 4.11 -0.25
N GLU A 242 25.04 3.25 -1.26
CA GLU A 242 24.24 3.46 -2.46
C GLU A 242 22.75 3.51 -2.06
N VAL A 243 22.16 4.69 -2.16
CA VAL A 243 20.73 4.87 -2.06
C VAL A 243 20.14 4.34 -3.36
N THR A 244 19.43 3.26 -3.28
CA THR A 244 18.72 2.73 -4.44
C THR A 244 17.37 3.43 -4.49
N ALA A 245 17.27 4.46 -5.31
CA ALA A 245 16.06 5.27 -5.40
C ALA A 245 14.84 4.46 -5.85
N PHE A 246 13.67 4.81 -5.32
CA PHE A 246 12.40 4.31 -5.84
C PHE A 246 12.10 4.96 -7.20
N ASN A 247 12.10 4.17 -8.25
CA ASN A 247 11.87 4.58 -9.64
C ASN A 247 10.53 4.09 -10.21
N GLY A 248 9.74 3.41 -9.40
CA GLY A 248 8.41 2.93 -9.74
C GLY A 248 7.31 3.96 -9.50
N THR A 249 6.06 3.48 -9.40
CA THR A 249 4.91 4.30 -9.06
C THR A 249 4.19 3.78 -7.82
N LEU A 250 3.74 4.67 -6.94
CA LEU A 250 2.80 4.35 -5.86
C LEU A 250 1.57 5.25 -5.97
N ASP A 251 0.42 4.65 -6.27
CA ASP A 251 -0.89 5.30 -6.15
C ASP A 251 -1.47 4.99 -4.77
N GLY A 252 -1.49 5.96 -3.89
CA GLY A 252 -2.07 5.82 -2.55
C GLY A 252 -3.59 5.76 -2.54
N ALA A 253 -4.25 6.10 -3.66
CA ALA A 253 -5.70 6.05 -3.80
C ALA A 253 -6.45 6.81 -2.72
N TYR A 254 -5.88 7.87 -2.22
CA TYR A 254 -6.35 8.65 -1.08
C TYR A 254 -6.44 7.87 0.24
N CYS A 255 -5.83 6.67 0.31
CA CYS A 255 -5.69 5.92 1.54
C CYS A 255 -4.73 6.61 2.50
N THR A 256 -4.88 6.29 3.78
CA THR A 256 -4.05 6.83 4.85
C THR A 256 -3.16 5.73 5.43
N ILE A 257 -1.86 5.99 5.52
CA ILE A 257 -0.95 5.21 6.36
C ILE A 257 -1.02 5.83 7.75
N THR A 258 -1.60 5.09 8.71
CA THR A 258 -1.86 5.61 10.06
C THR A 258 -0.79 5.14 11.04
N ASN A 259 -0.35 6.08 11.91
CA ASN A 259 0.59 5.81 12.99
C ASN A 259 1.92 5.21 12.52
N LEU A 260 2.44 5.69 11.38
CA LEU A 260 3.77 5.31 10.92
C LEU A 260 4.83 5.81 11.90
N TYR A 261 5.67 4.91 12.40
CA TYR A 261 6.74 5.24 13.31
C TYR A 261 8.10 5.01 12.67
N GLN A 262 8.93 6.07 12.68
CA GLN A 262 10.34 6.03 12.30
C GLN A 262 11.16 6.88 13.27
N ARG A 263 12.23 6.31 13.80
CA ARG A 263 13.27 7.01 14.54
C ARG A 263 14.63 6.50 14.11
N ILE A 264 15.11 7.02 13.00
CA ILE A 264 16.28 6.50 12.31
C ILE A 264 17.35 7.60 12.27
N PRO A 265 18.42 7.52 13.09
CA PRO A 265 19.47 8.53 13.12
C PRO A 265 20.39 8.41 11.89
N LYS A 266 19.82 8.58 10.70
CA LYS A 266 20.46 8.48 9.39
C LYS A 266 19.92 9.52 8.42
N PHE A 267 20.52 9.55 7.23
CA PHE A 267 20.07 10.38 6.11
C PHE A 267 18.87 9.76 5.39
N ASN A 268 18.14 10.55 4.64
CA ASN A 268 17.05 10.15 3.78
C ASN A 268 15.95 9.34 4.51
N VAL A 269 15.31 9.99 5.47
CA VAL A 269 14.26 9.39 6.29
C VAL A 269 12.88 9.88 5.86
N GLY A 270 11.98 8.96 5.67
CA GLY A 270 10.60 9.13 5.27
C GLY A 270 9.99 7.79 4.90
N LEU A 271 8.77 7.78 4.39
CA LEU A 271 8.21 6.56 3.81
C LEU A 271 9.15 6.01 2.72
N PHE A 272 9.66 6.89 1.86
CA PHE A 272 10.74 6.64 0.92
C PHE A 272 12.02 7.35 1.38
N GLY A 273 13.15 6.69 1.24
CA GLY A 273 14.44 7.36 1.44
C GLY A 273 14.73 8.33 0.31
N GLU A 274 14.69 7.85 -0.92
CA GLU A 274 14.82 8.65 -2.14
C GLU A 274 13.80 8.23 -3.19
N ILE A 275 13.15 9.20 -3.82
CA ILE A 275 12.35 9.02 -5.03
C ILE A 275 13.23 9.47 -6.21
N GLY A 276 13.48 8.53 -7.14
CA GLY A 276 14.30 8.78 -8.32
C GLY A 276 13.57 9.54 -9.42
N GLU A 277 14.27 9.88 -10.48
CA GLU A 277 13.75 10.75 -11.55
C GLU A 277 12.47 10.23 -12.22
N THR A 278 12.32 8.92 -12.35
CA THR A 278 11.10 8.29 -12.90
C THR A 278 10.09 7.90 -11.83
N GLY A 279 10.46 8.02 -10.56
CA GLY A 279 9.60 7.66 -9.43
C GLY A 279 8.41 8.61 -9.28
N SER A 280 7.25 8.06 -8.92
CA SER A 280 6.04 8.85 -8.73
C SER A 280 5.21 8.35 -7.54
N ILE A 281 4.88 9.27 -6.64
CA ILE A 281 3.99 9.03 -5.51
C ILE A 281 2.79 9.94 -5.65
N SER A 282 1.59 9.39 -5.54
CA SER A 282 0.37 10.20 -5.64
C SER A 282 -0.75 9.73 -4.71
N LYS A 283 -1.65 10.64 -4.37
CA LYS A 283 -2.91 10.37 -3.65
C LYS A 283 -2.70 9.61 -2.33
N LEU A 284 -1.78 10.08 -1.51
CA LEU A 284 -1.38 9.40 -0.28
C LEU A 284 -1.46 10.32 0.93
N ASN A 285 -2.00 9.79 2.03
CA ASN A 285 -2.03 10.48 3.31
C ASN A 285 -1.16 9.73 4.33
N VAL A 286 -0.41 10.46 5.16
CA VAL A 286 0.46 9.88 6.18
C VAL A 286 0.22 10.52 7.53
N THR A 287 0.12 9.71 8.59
CA THR A 287 0.11 10.16 9.99
C THR A 287 1.12 9.36 10.80
N GLY A 288 1.55 9.90 11.95
CA GLY A 288 2.46 9.19 12.85
C GLY A 288 3.59 10.07 13.37
N SER A 289 4.78 9.48 13.53
CA SER A 289 5.98 10.17 14.02
C SER A 289 7.21 9.70 13.24
N ILE A 290 7.88 10.64 12.61
CA ILE A 290 9.00 10.38 11.71
C ILE A 290 10.17 11.23 12.16
N SER A 291 11.29 10.60 12.45
CA SER A 291 12.49 11.30 12.94
C SER A 291 13.75 10.76 12.24
N GLY A 292 14.63 11.67 11.83
CA GLY A 292 15.89 11.35 11.15
C GLY A 292 16.97 12.40 11.39
N SER A 293 18.20 12.13 10.95
CA SER A 293 19.31 13.07 11.15
C SER A 293 19.37 14.18 10.11
N GLN A 294 19.27 13.80 8.82
CA GLN A 294 19.25 14.76 7.71
C GLN A 294 18.26 14.30 6.65
N TYR A 295 17.77 15.22 5.83
CA TYR A 295 16.82 14.95 4.74
C TYR A 295 15.63 14.14 5.24
N VAL A 296 14.79 14.79 6.03
CA VAL A 296 13.65 14.16 6.70
C VAL A 296 12.35 14.70 6.14
N GLY A 297 11.47 13.82 5.69
CA GLY A 297 10.13 14.17 5.24
C GLY A 297 9.14 13.04 5.44
N ALA A 298 7.86 13.33 5.57
CA ALA A 298 6.89 12.27 5.80
C ALA A 298 6.78 11.31 4.60
N ILE A 299 6.85 11.84 3.39
CA ILE A 299 6.78 11.06 2.16
C ILE A 299 8.19 10.62 1.72
N ALA A 300 9.15 11.54 1.67
CA ALA A 300 10.50 11.19 1.24
C ALA A 300 11.57 12.02 1.94
N GLY A 301 12.72 11.41 2.19
CA GLY A 301 13.93 12.15 2.56
C GLY A 301 14.41 13.01 1.40
N SER A 302 14.49 12.46 0.21
CA SER A 302 14.89 13.15 -1.03
C SER A 302 13.93 12.86 -2.17
N ASN A 303 13.59 13.88 -2.98
CA ASN A 303 12.76 13.75 -4.17
C ASN A 303 13.44 14.30 -5.42
N LYS A 304 13.63 13.43 -6.42
CA LYS A 304 14.06 13.79 -7.78
C LYS A 304 12.94 13.55 -8.82
N GLY A 305 11.89 12.83 -8.41
CA GLY A 305 10.76 12.43 -9.24
C GLY A 305 9.52 13.32 -9.05
N THR A 306 8.36 12.70 -8.94
CA THR A 306 7.07 13.40 -8.81
C THR A 306 6.32 12.99 -7.55
N ILE A 307 5.90 13.96 -6.75
CA ILE A 307 4.99 13.80 -5.63
C ILE A 307 3.78 14.69 -5.88
N SER A 308 2.57 14.10 -5.85
CA SER A 308 1.34 14.85 -6.11
C SER A 308 0.16 14.38 -5.27
N GLU A 309 -0.74 15.30 -4.94
CA GLU A 309 -1.98 14.98 -4.21
C GLU A 309 -1.71 14.22 -2.90
N VAL A 310 -0.77 14.70 -2.09
CA VAL A 310 -0.37 14.05 -0.84
C VAL A 310 -0.67 14.93 0.37
N SER A 311 -0.93 14.28 1.52
CA SER A 311 -1.04 15.00 2.79
C SER A 311 -0.24 14.36 3.91
N ASN A 312 0.28 15.19 4.80
CA ASN A 312 0.94 14.80 6.03
C ASN A 312 0.20 15.37 7.25
N ALA A 313 -0.04 14.51 8.23
CA ALA A 313 -0.42 14.91 9.59
C ALA A 313 0.48 14.25 10.65
N ALA A 314 1.61 13.66 10.23
CA ALA A 314 2.62 13.15 11.14
C ALA A 314 3.49 14.29 11.70
N THR A 315 4.03 14.09 12.90
CA THR A 315 5.13 14.90 13.39
C THR A 315 6.43 14.50 12.68
N VAL A 316 7.16 15.46 12.12
CA VAL A 316 8.45 15.24 11.47
C VAL A 316 9.54 15.98 12.19
N THR A 317 10.61 15.26 12.57
CA THR A 317 11.66 15.82 13.45
C THR A 317 13.06 15.51 12.94
N GLY A 318 13.91 16.54 12.83
CA GLY A 318 15.35 16.41 12.72
C GLY A 318 15.96 16.16 14.10
N ILE A 319 16.71 15.05 14.27
CA ILE A 319 17.21 14.63 15.59
C ILE A 319 18.74 14.71 15.74
N ASP A 320 19.47 15.08 14.70
CA ASP A 320 20.94 15.18 14.79
C ASP A 320 21.40 16.62 14.93
N THR A 321 22.14 16.87 16.01
CA THR A 321 22.67 18.17 16.35
C THR A 321 24.16 18.33 15.99
N ARG A 322 24.81 17.31 15.41
CA ARG A 322 26.25 17.20 15.37
C ARG A 322 26.92 17.46 14.03
N PHE A 323 26.21 17.31 12.89
CA PHE A 323 26.82 17.42 11.56
C PHE A 323 25.91 18.14 10.55
N TYR A 324 26.40 19.23 9.98
CA TYR A 324 25.97 19.86 8.72
C TYR A 324 24.47 20.05 8.47
N GLY A 325 23.71 20.55 9.44
CA GLY A 325 22.36 21.05 9.22
C GLY A 325 21.36 20.03 8.70
N ASP A 326 20.30 19.87 9.39
CA ASP A 326 19.18 19.08 8.93
C ASP A 326 18.29 19.86 7.95
N MET A 327 17.71 19.15 6.99
CA MET A 327 16.71 19.65 6.05
C MET A 327 15.43 18.87 6.29
N VAL A 328 14.49 19.49 6.97
CA VAL A 328 13.28 18.84 7.44
C VAL A 328 12.06 19.47 6.79
N GLY A 329 11.26 18.68 6.11
CA GLY A 329 10.02 19.13 5.51
C GLY A 329 8.83 18.25 5.89
N GLY A 330 7.65 18.83 5.91
CA GLY A 330 6.44 18.08 6.19
C GLY A 330 6.18 16.95 5.20
N ILE A 331 6.59 17.14 3.96
CA ILE A 331 6.46 16.15 2.88
C ILE A 331 7.83 15.63 2.45
N VAL A 332 8.80 16.49 2.22
CA VAL A 332 10.11 16.15 1.65
C VAL A 332 11.24 16.88 2.36
N GLY A 333 12.32 16.19 2.69
CA GLY A 333 13.53 16.81 3.23
C GLY A 333 14.23 17.68 2.18
N THR A 334 14.63 17.10 1.06
CA THR A 334 15.27 17.81 -0.08
C THR A 334 14.56 17.53 -1.40
N ASN A 335 14.46 18.56 -2.27
CA ASN A 335 13.75 18.44 -3.53
C ASN A 335 14.53 19.00 -4.72
N THR A 336 14.56 18.24 -5.82
CA THR A 336 14.94 18.67 -7.18
C THR A 336 13.87 18.32 -8.21
N GLY A 337 12.86 17.55 -7.81
CA GLY A 337 11.77 17.06 -8.65
C GLY A 337 10.52 17.94 -8.60
N THR A 338 9.37 17.34 -8.85
CA THR A 338 8.07 18.01 -8.79
C THR A 338 7.32 17.66 -7.50
N VAL A 339 6.80 18.69 -6.82
CA VAL A 339 5.86 18.53 -5.68
C VAL A 339 4.65 19.40 -5.94
N SER A 340 3.47 18.79 -6.03
CA SER A 340 2.23 19.51 -6.34
C SER A 340 1.04 19.00 -5.52
N ASN A 341 0.07 19.90 -5.25
CA ASN A 341 -1.12 19.59 -4.48
C ASN A 341 -0.76 18.88 -3.15
N ALA A 342 0.23 19.42 -2.43
CA ALA A 342 0.75 18.82 -1.21
C ALA A 342 0.31 19.63 0.01
N GLN A 343 -0.13 18.93 1.05
CA GLN A 343 -0.64 19.54 2.27
C GLN A 343 0.09 19.02 3.51
N ASN A 344 0.37 19.90 4.46
CA ASN A 344 0.87 19.52 5.78
C ASN A 344 0.02 20.16 6.88
N SER A 345 -0.38 19.35 7.86
CA SER A 345 -0.99 19.78 9.11
C SER A 345 -0.20 19.30 10.34
N GLY A 346 0.83 18.47 10.12
CA GLY A 346 1.71 17.97 11.19
C GLY A 346 2.72 19.02 11.67
N THR A 347 3.25 18.82 12.86
CA THR A 347 4.31 19.67 13.43
C THR A 347 5.66 19.28 12.86
N ILE A 348 6.43 20.26 12.41
CA ILE A 348 7.75 20.09 11.83
C ILE A 348 8.78 20.79 12.69
N THR A 349 9.79 20.08 13.14
CA THR A 349 10.87 20.59 13.99
C THR A 349 12.23 20.13 13.52
N GLY A 350 13.23 20.97 13.66
CA GLY A 350 14.63 20.67 13.34
C GLY A 350 15.52 21.86 13.58
N GLN A 351 16.75 21.84 13.02
CA GLN A 351 17.74 22.88 13.34
C GLN A 351 17.98 23.88 12.22
N THR A 352 18.17 23.43 10.97
CA THR A 352 18.82 24.30 9.97
C THR A 352 17.88 24.79 8.88
N SER A 353 17.36 23.91 8.03
CA SER A 353 16.46 24.29 6.92
C SER A 353 15.13 23.57 7.09
N ILE A 354 14.19 24.25 7.73
CA ILE A 354 12.94 23.63 8.13
C ILE A 354 11.78 24.27 7.36
N GLY A 355 11.04 23.43 6.62
CA GLY A 355 9.89 23.89 5.84
C GLY A 355 8.61 23.13 6.16
N GLY A 356 7.49 23.81 6.09
CA GLY A 356 6.19 23.18 6.32
C GLY A 356 5.89 22.06 5.33
N ILE A 357 6.43 22.15 4.11
CA ILE A 357 6.30 21.14 3.05
C ILE A 357 7.68 20.58 2.68
N ILE A 358 8.66 21.42 2.41
CA ILE A 358 9.99 21.05 1.91
C ILE A 358 11.06 21.69 2.77
N GLY A 359 12.02 20.93 3.27
CA GLY A 359 13.16 21.45 4.01
C GLY A 359 14.02 22.35 3.13
N GLU A 360 14.55 21.81 2.05
CA GLU A 360 15.34 22.56 1.06
C GLU A 360 15.00 22.14 -0.37
N SER A 361 14.83 23.13 -1.26
CA SER A 361 14.62 22.94 -2.68
C SER A 361 15.79 23.47 -3.50
N PHE A 362 16.51 22.58 -4.17
CA PHE A 362 17.60 22.89 -5.07
C PHE A 362 17.14 23.07 -6.52
N GLY A 363 15.87 22.73 -6.84
CA GLY A 363 15.32 22.79 -8.19
C GLY A 363 13.89 22.30 -8.26
N GLY A 364 13.42 22.01 -9.47
CA GLY A 364 12.14 21.40 -9.72
C GLY A 364 10.94 22.37 -9.76
N LYS A 365 9.74 21.79 -9.70
CA LYS A 365 8.47 22.51 -9.80
C LYS A 365 7.63 22.30 -8.54
N LEU A 366 7.22 23.38 -7.92
CA LEU A 366 6.39 23.41 -6.72
C LEU A 366 5.08 24.11 -7.04
N ALA A 367 3.94 23.47 -6.78
CA ALA A 367 2.64 24.06 -7.08
C ALA A 367 1.57 23.65 -6.06
N ASN A 368 0.68 24.57 -5.71
CA ASN A 368 -0.47 24.30 -4.84
C ASN A 368 -0.06 23.65 -3.51
N LEU A 369 0.87 24.26 -2.80
CA LEU A 369 1.35 23.80 -1.51
C LEU A 369 0.58 24.48 -0.38
N VAL A 370 0.17 23.73 0.63
CA VAL A 370 -0.55 24.24 1.80
C VAL A 370 0.10 23.71 3.08
N ASN A 371 0.45 24.59 3.99
CA ASN A 371 0.88 24.22 5.33
C ASN A 371 0.02 24.91 6.38
N THR A 372 -0.56 24.13 7.28
CA THR A 372 -1.28 24.59 8.47
C THR A 372 -0.62 24.15 9.77
N GLY A 373 0.40 23.28 9.67
CA GLY A 373 1.16 22.79 10.81
C GLY A 373 2.18 23.80 11.32
N ALA A 374 2.57 23.66 12.57
CA ALA A 374 3.63 24.45 13.16
C ALA A 374 5.00 24.07 12.58
N VAL A 375 5.85 25.08 12.33
CA VAL A 375 7.22 24.89 11.83
C VAL A 375 8.19 25.58 12.79
N THR A 376 9.16 24.84 13.30
CA THR A 376 10.16 25.37 14.24
C THR A 376 11.56 24.98 13.79
N ALA A 377 12.44 25.96 13.67
CA ALA A 377 13.88 25.78 13.49
C ALA A 377 14.62 26.29 14.73
N ASP A 378 15.43 25.44 15.36
CA ASP A 378 16.12 25.80 16.60
C ASP A 378 17.36 26.71 16.36
N ALA A 379 18.00 26.63 15.19
CA ALA A 379 19.23 27.37 14.92
C ALA A 379 19.34 27.94 13.50
N GLY A 380 18.36 27.71 12.63
CA GLY A 380 18.48 28.09 11.21
C GLY A 380 17.24 28.81 10.66
N ILE A 381 16.80 28.38 9.50
CA ILE A 381 15.71 29.00 8.75
C ILE A 381 14.44 28.15 8.87
N ALA A 382 13.34 28.78 9.28
CA ALA A 382 12.01 28.21 9.23
C ALA A 382 11.19 28.88 8.14
N GLY A 383 10.73 28.12 7.17
CA GLY A 383 9.81 28.56 6.11
C GLY A 383 8.42 27.97 6.25
N GLY A 384 7.39 28.75 6.07
CA GLY A 384 6.00 28.26 6.14
C GLY A 384 5.71 27.12 5.15
N LEU A 385 6.32 27.15 3.96
CA LEU A 385 6.24 26.12 2.93
C LEU A 385 7.60 25.48 2.66
N VAL A 386 8.62 26.27 2.34
CA VAL A 386 9.98 25.82 2.02
C VAL A 386 10.95 26.51 2.97
N GLY A 387 11.82 25.73 3.63
CA GLY A 387 12.82 26.27 4.55
C GLY A 387 13.89 27.09 3.80
N ASN A 388 14.50 26.49 2.79
CA ASN A 388 15.45 27.17 1.92
C ASN A 388 15.18 26.81 0.45
N MET A 389 15.15 27.82 -0.42
CA MET A 389 14.92 27.61 -1.86
C MET A 389 16.08 28.22 -2.64
N THR A 390 16.97 27.37 -3.13
CA THR A 390 18.15 27.78 -3.92
C THR A 390 17.94 27.62 -5.41
N GLY A 391 16.85 26.96 -5.84
CA GLY A 391 16.50 26.78 -7.24
C GLY A 391 15.07 26.28 -7.43
N GLY A 392 14.62 26.26 -8.69
CA GLY A 392 13.30 25.79 -9.09
C GLY A 392 12.25 26.91 -9.23
N THR A 393 11.00 26.51 -9.43
CA THR A 393 9.85 27.42 -9.59
C THR A 393 8.74 27.05 -8.61
N MET A 394 8.09 28.04 -8.05
CA MET A 394 6.92 27.88 -7.18
C MET A 394 5.75 28.73 -7.69
N THR A 395 4.58 28.09 -7.86
CA THR A 395 3.35 28.73 -8.37
C THR A 395 2.15 28.42 -7.49
#